data_58b50932b73e9be6d07de2feac815f08
#
_entry.id   58b50932b73e9be6d07de2feac815f08
#
_cell.length_a   1.000
_cell.length_b   1.000
_cell.length_c   1.000
_cell.angle_alpha   90.00
_cell.angle_beta   90.00
_cell.angle_gamma   90.00
#
_symmetry.space_group_name_H-M   'P 1'
#
loop_
_entity.id
_entity.type
_entity.pdbx_description
1 polymer ?
#
loop_
_entity_poly.entity_id
_entity_poly.type
_entity_poly.pdbx_seq_one_letter_code
_entity_poly.pdbx_strand_id
1 'polypeptide(L)'
;MPTKKLNSEQRFIRNLLIGFFSALFIVFVLAMIALFQTLTTYPSAPDLPTVTIQSCYDGDTCTTTDGEKIRLACIDTPELRGKKADPIPGKAARDYLNDLVGGSTVTIRRITEDRYGRTIAELSKGPMNIQEHLVEKGIASIYERYSSQCEWSMN
;
A
#
# COMPACT_ATOMS: atom_id res chain seq x y z
N MET A 1 64.83 5.31 -5.58
CA MET A 1 64.74 3.84 -5.56
C MET A 1 64.48 3.37 -6.98
N PRO A 2 65.28 2.48 -7.60
CA PRO A 2 65.04 2.05 -8.97
C PRO A 2 63.85 1.09 -9.03
N THR A 3 62.84 1.41 -9.84
CA THR A 3 61.71 0.53 -10.14
C THR A 3 62.18 -0.62 -11.00
N LYS A 4 62.16 -1.82 -10.46
CA LYS A 4 62.57 -3.05 -11.15
C LYS A 4 61.64 -3.32 -12.34
N LYS A 5 62.08 -3.17 -13.58
CA LYS A 5 61.29 -3.46 -14.79
C LYS A 5 61.01 -4.97 -14.82
N LEU A 6 59.71 -5.36 -14.94
CA LEU A 6 59.33 -6.75 -15.13
C LEU A 6 59.85 -7.28 -16.49
N ASN A 7 60.33 -8.53 -16.50
CA ASN A 7 60.72 -9.20 -17.74
C ASN A 7 59.47 -9.61 -18.56
N SER A 8 59.68 -10.10 -19.79
CA SER A 8 58.56 -10.42 -20.72
C SER A 8 57.59 -11.47 -20.17
N GLU A 9 58.11 -12.51 -19.50
CA GLU A 9 57.27 -13.56 -18.90
C GLU A 9 56.41 -13.04 -17.73
N GLN A 10 57.00 -12.22 -16.89
CA GLN A 10 56.25 -11.62 -15.77
C GLN A 10 55.15 -10.70 -16.23
N ARG A 11 55.34 -9.98 -17.36
CA ARG A 11 54.32 -9.17 -17.98
C ARG A 11 53.18 -10.01 -18.58
N PHE A 12 53.52 -11.14 -19.22
CA PHE A 12 52.56 -12.06 -19.79
C PHE A 12 51.67 -12.69 -18.69
N ILE A 13 52.27 -13.23 -17.64
CA ILE A 13 51.55 -13.81 -16.51
C ILE A 13 50.64 -12.77 -15.83
N ARG A 14 51.16 -11.57 -15.61
CA ARG A 14 50.35 -10.47 -15.02
C ARG A 14 49.14 -10.13 -15.88
N ASN A 15 49.31 -9.99 -17.18
CA ASN A 15 48.19 -9.67 -18.09
C ASN A 15 47.17 -10.80 -18.19
N LEU A 16 47.61 -12.05 -18.12
CA LEU A 16 46.75 -13.24 -18.09
C LEU A 16 45.92 -13.26 -16.79
N LEU A 17 46.56 -12.98 -15.64
CA LEU A 17 45.88 -12.91 -14.35
C LEU A 17 44.88 -11.75 -14.31
N ILE A 18 45.22 -10.57 -14.81
CA ILE A 18 44.33 -9.43 -14.86
C ILE A 18 43.12 -9.76 -15.75
N GLY A 19 43.32 -10.39 -16.90
CA GLY A 19 42.22 -10.83 -17.78
C GLY A 19 41.31 -11.86 -17.10
N PHE A 20 41.90 -12.83 -16.39
CA PHE A 20 41.10 -13.83 -15.67
C PHE A 20 40.29 -13.24 -14.51
N PHE A 21 40.89 -12.36 -13.70
CA PHE A 21 40.18 -11.69 -12.62
C PHE A 21 39.11 -10.74 -13.13
N SER A 22 39.33 -10.04 -14.24
CA SER A 22 38.31 -9.16 -14.83
C SER A 22 37.14 -9.95 -15.38
N ALA A 23 37.37 -11.11 -16.03
CA ALA A 23 36.30 -11.98 -16.50
C ALA A 23 35.45 -12.55 -15.34
N LEU A 24 36.11 -12.99 -14.27
CA LEU A 24 35.45 -13.50 -13.07
C LEU A 24 34.61 -12.43 -12.39
N PHE A 25 35.13 -11.21 -12.32
CA PHE A 25 34.40 -10.06 -11.77
C PHE A 25 33.17 -9.71 -12.58
N ILE A 26 33.25 -9.72 -13.94
CA ILE A 26 32.10 -9.48 -14.82
C ILE A 26 31.02 -10.55 -14.60
N VAL A 27 31.40 -11.82 -14.53
CA VAL A 27 30.45 -12.92 -14.28
C VAL A 27 29.77 -12.75 -12.90
N PHE A 28 30.53 -12.37 -11.89
CA PHE A 28 29.99 -12.11 -10.56
C PHE A 28 28.98 -10.94 -10.56
N VAL A 29 29.31 -9.83 -11.24
CA VAL A 29 28.42 -8.68 -11.35
C VAL A 29 27.12 -9.05 -12.12
N LEU A 30 27.23 -9.79 -13.22
CA LEU A 30 26.07 -10.26 -13.96
C LEU A 30 25.18 -11.22 -13.12
N ALA A 31 25.79 -12.12 -12.36
CA ALA A 31 25.06 -12.99 -11.44
C ALA A 31 24.34 -12.19 -10.33
N MET A 32 24.97 -11.16 -9.78
CA MET A 32 24.36 -10.28 -8.78
C MET A 32 23.20 -9.47 -9.36
N ILE A 33 23.33 -8.98 -10.59
CA ILE A 33 22.24 -8.27 -11.30
C ILE A 33 21.08 -9.23 -11.54
N ALA A 34 21.32 -10.45 -12.01
CA ALA A 34 20.29 -11.47 -12.23
C ALA A 34 19.58 -11.83 -10.92
N LEU A 35 20.33 -12.01 -9.82
CA LEU A 35 19.77 -12.27 -8.50
C LEU A 35 18.94 -11.09 -8.00
N PHE A 36 19.39 -9.86 -8.20
CA PHE A 36 18.65 -8.67 -7.82
C PHE A 36 17.33 -8.55 -8.61
N GLN A 37 17.34 -8.87 -9.90
CA GLN A 37 16.12 -8.86 -10.73
C GLN A 37 15.10 -9.92 -10.28
N THR A 38 15.54 -11.10 -9.86
CA THR A 38 14.63 -12.13 -9.34
C THR A 38 14.03 -11.77 -7.98
N LEU A 39 14.76 -11.01 -7.15
CA LEU A 39 14.28 -10.55 -5.84
C LEU A 39 13.29 -9.37 -5.95
N THR A 40 13.27 -8.65 -7.09
CA THR A 40 12.37 -7.51 -7.29
C THR A 40 11.08 -7.85 -8.04
N THR A 41 10.94 -9.05 -8.59
CA THR A 41 9.68 -9.56 -9.14
C THR A 41 8.79 -10.12 -8.02
N TYR A 42 8.33 -9.25 -7.11
CA TYR A 42 7.13 -9.60 -6.34
C TYR A 42 5.96 -9.68 -7.33
N PRO A 43 5.13 -10.74 -7.26
CA PRO A 43 3.86 -10.70 -7.97
C PRO A 43 3.15 -9.43 -7.50
N SER A 44 2.85 -8.51 -8.40
CA SER A 44 1.99 -7.38 -8.11
C SER A 44 0.71 -7.94 -7.48
N ALA A 45 0.29 -7.40 -6.34
CA ALA A 45 -1.02 -7.70 -5.80
C ALA A 45 -2.03 -7.56 -6.94
N PRO A 46 -3.08 -8.42 -7.02
CA PRO A 46 -4.05 -8.36 -8.09
C PRO A 46 -4.50 -6.91 -8.24
N ASP A 47 -4.51 -6.40 -9.46
CA ASP A 47 -4.88 -5.02 -9.78
C ASP A 47 -6.33 -4.82 -9.31
N LEU A 48 -6.49 -4.32 -8.09
CA LEU A 48 -7.81 -4.04 -7.53
C LEU A 48 -8.44 -2.89 -8.32
N PRO A 49 -9.75 -2.93 -8.58
CA PRO A 49 -10.43 -1.85 -9.27
C PRO A 49 -10.32 -0.53 -8.52
N THR A 50 -10.46 0.58 -9.23
CA THR A 50 -10.48 1.93 -8.66
C THR A 50 -11.85 2.55 -8.78
N VAL A 51 -12.18 3.45 -7.85
CA VAL A 51 -13.38 4.28 -7.86
C VAL A 51 -13.03 5.73 -7.50
N THR A 52 -13.81 6.67 -7.97
CA THR A 52 -13.66 8.08 -7.56
C THR A 52 -14.70 8.41 -6.50
N ILE A 53 -14.26 8.87 -5.34
CA ILE A 53 -15.13 9.26 -4.23
C ILE A 53 -15.71 10.65 -4.53
N GLN A 54 -17.01 10.78 -4.57
CA GLN A 54 -17.69 12.06 -4.68
C GLN A 54 -17.68 12.80 -3.34
N SER A 55 -18.17 12.15 -2.29
CA SER A 55 -18.22 12.69 -0.92
C SER A 55 -18.50 11.60 0.09
N CYS A 56 -18.22 11.88 1.38
CA CYS A 56 -18.56 10.99 2.48
C CYS A 56 -19.64 11.63 3.37
N TYR A 57 -20.67 10.86 3.69
CA TYR A 57 -21.80 11.30 4.48
C TYR A 57 -21.48 11.40 5.96
N ASP A 58 -20.70 10.46 6.46
CA ASP A 58 -20.19 10.37 7.83
C ASP A 58 -18.73 9.88 7.81
N GLY A 59 -18.19 9.46 8.97
CA GLY A 59 -16.79 9.05 9.10
C GLY A 59 -16.46 7.71 8.45
N ASP A 60 -17.45 6.95 7.96
CA ASP A 60 -17.25 5.60 7.41
C ASP A 60 -18.16 5.24 6.23
N THR A 61 -18.94 6.17 5.72
CA THR A 61 -19.82 5.96 4.59
C THR A 61 -19.60 7.02 3.51
N CYS A 62 -19.20 6.59 2.32
CA CYS A 62 -18.93 7.45 1.17
C CYS A 62 -19.84 7.10 -0.02
N THR A 63 -19.94 8.03 -0.97
CA THR A 63 -20.60 7.81 -2.25
C THR A 63 -19.59 8.09 -3.37
N THR A 64 -19.54 7.23 -4.37
CA THR A 64 -18.71 7.41 -5.56
C THR A 64 -19.39 8.35 -6.56
N THR A 65 -18.64 8.82 -7.55
CA THR A 65 -19.19 9.62 -8.67
C THR A 65 -20.24 8.86 -9.47
N ASP A 66 -20.19 7.51 -9.48
CA ASP A 66 -21.16 6.65 -10.15
C ASP A 66 -22.37 6.32 -9.29
N GLY A 67 -22.42 6.84 -8.05
CA GLY A 67 -23.53 6.67 -7.11
C GLY A 67 -23.45 5.40 -6.24
N GLU A 68 -22.39 4.62 -6.32
CA GLU A 68 -22.17 3.48 -5.42
C GLU A 68 -22.00 3.99 -3.98
N LYS A 69 -22.76 3.42 -3.04
CA LYS A 69 -22.62 3.72 -1.61
C LYS A 69 -21.68 2.72 -0.97
N ILE A 70 -20.59 3.20 -0.41
CA ILE A 70 -19.56 2.39 0.22
C ILE A 70 -19.59 2.61 1.73
N ARG A 71 -19.72 1.52 2.50
CA ARG A 71 -19.45 1.48 3.94
C ARG A 71 -18.05 0.91 4.15
N LEU A 72 -17.19 1.70 4.78
CA LEU A 72 -15.83 1.29 5.09
C LEU A 72 -15.85 0.08 6.03
N ALA A 73 -15.19 -1.01 5.62
CA ALA A 73 -15.19 -2.27 6.33
C ALA A 73 -14.40 -2.19 7.64
N CYS A 74 -14.78 -3.02 8.62
CA CYS A 74 -14.04 -3.31 9.85
C CYS A 74 -13.86 -2.15 10.81
N ILE A 75 -14.43 -0.99 10.54
CA ILE A 75 -14.37 0.18 11.42
C ILE A 75 -15.77 0.68 11.80
N ASP A 76 -15.81 1.44 12.89
CA ASP A 76 -16.97 2.21 13.34
C ASP A 76 -16.53 3.60 13.74
N THR A 77 -17.33 4.60 13.38
CA THR A 77 -17.07 6.01 13.70
C THR A 77 -18.21 6.60 14.50
N PRO A 78 -18.00 7.72 15.23
CA PRO A 78 -19.08 8.40 15.90
C PRO A 78 -20.20 8.80 14.92
N GLU A 79 -21.43 8.49 15.27
CA GLU A 79 -22.61 8.70 14.43
C GLU A 79 -23.01 10.19 14.38
N LEU A 80 -23.30 10.71 13.20
CA LEU A 80 -23.80 12.07 13.04
C LEU A 80 -25.27 12.22 13.48
N ARG A 81 -26.08 11.16 13.33
CA ARG A 81 -27.52 11.16 13.54
C ARG A 81 -28.01 9.86 14.18
N GLY A 82 -29.21 9.91 14.76
CA GLY A 82 -29.86 8.74 15.34
C GLY A 82 -29.76 8.72 16.88
N LYS A 83 -30.16 7.59 17.47
CA LYS A 83 -30.27 7.46 18.93
C LYS A 83 -28.90 7.44 19.66
N LYS A 84 -27.83 7.14 18.95
CA LYS A 84 -26.46 7.08 19.45
C LYS A 84 -25.58 8.19 18.88
N ALA A 85 -26.23 9.28 18.38
CA ALA A 85 -25.49 10.35 17.75
C ALA A 85 -24.53 11.03 18.74
N ASP A 86 -23.30 11.21 18.29
CA ASP A 86 -22.32 12.12 18.86
C ASP A 86 -21.86 13.08 17.75
N PRO A 87 -22.60 14.17 17.53
CA PRO A 87 -22.45 15.00 16.33
C PRO A 87 -21.11 15.72 16.23
N ILE A 88 -20.46 16.02 17.37
CA ILE A 88 -19.19 16.77 17.35
C ILE A 88 -18.05 15.89 16.79
N PRO A 89 -17.72 14.72 17.37
CA PRO A 89 -16.72 13.83 16.80
C PRO A 89 -17.19 13.22 15.46
N GLY A 90 -18.50 12.95 15.27
CA GLY A 90 -19.01 12.44 14.00
C GLY A 90 -18.81 13.41 12.86
N LYS A 91 -19.01 14.73 13.09
CA LYS A 91 -18.69 15.75 12.09
C LYS A 91 -17.19 15.83 11.81
N ALA A 92 -16.36 15.76 12.85
CA ALA A 92 -14.91 15.77 12.68
C ALA A 92 -14.42 14.56 11.86
N ALA A 93 -14.96 13.37 12.15
CA ALA A 93 -14.64 12.15 11.40
C ALA A 93 -15.05 12.25 9.92
N ARG A 94 -16.26 12.74 9.65
CA ARG A 94 -16.74 12.99 8.27
C ARG A 94 -15.85 13.98 7.54
N ASP A 95 -15.57 15.12 8.14
CA ASP A 95 -14.81 16.19 7.51
C ASP A 95 -13.38 15.69 7.22
N TYR A 96 -12.74 14.99 8.16
CA TYR A 96 -11.44 14.38 7.95
C TYR A 96 -11.43 13.36 6.79
N LEU A 97 -12.44 12.47 6.74
CA LEU A 97 -12.51 11.49 5.65
C LEU A 97 -12.75 12.18 4.30
N ASN A 98 -13.58 13.22 4.23
CA ASN A 98 -13.76 14.01 3.01
C ASN A 98 -12.47 14.71 2.57
N ASP A 99 -11.70 15.28 3.50
CA ASP A 99 -10.41 15.91 3.19
C ASP A 99 -9.40 14.88 2.66
N LEU A 100 -9.48 13.65 3.18
CA LEU A 100 -8.56 12.58 2.80
C LEU A 100 -8.86 11.99 1.42
N VAL A 101 -10.12 11.70 1.11
CA VAL A 101 -10.52 10.94 -0.09
C VAL A 101 -11.51 11.66 -1.01
N GLY A 102 -12.18 12.72 -0.57
CA GLY A 102 -13.17 13.45 -1.38
C GLY A 102 -12.57 13.95 -2.70
N GLY A 103 -13.24 13.69 -3.82
CA GLY A 103 -12.75 14.00 -5.16
C GLY A 103 -11.56 13.16 -5.63
N SER A 104 -11.07 12.21 -4.83
CA SER A 104 -9.91 11.38 -5.15
C SER A 104 -10.33 10.04 -5.77
N THR A 105 -9.46 9.51 -6.65
CA THR A 105 -9.54 8.11 -7.09
C THR A 105 -8.79 7.24 -6.09
N VAL A 106 -9.45 6.20 -5.61
CA VAL A 106 -8.95 5.24 -4.63
C VAL A 106 -9.10 3.81 -5.14
N THR A 107 -8.26 2.92 -4.68
CA THR A 107 -8.40 1.47 -4.93
C THR A 107 -9.46 0.91 -3.97
N ILE A 108 -10.30 -0.01 -4.46
CA ILE A 108 -11.38 -0.62 -3.69
C ILE A 108 -11.28 -2.14 -3.69
N ARG A 109 -11.32 -2.74 -2.49
CA ARG A 109 -11.50 -4.18 -2.27
C ARG A 109 -12.91 -4.41 -1.72
N ARG A 110 -13.85 -4.77 -2.60
CA ARG A 110 -15.24 -5.09 -2.21
C ARG A 110 -15.29 -6.42 -1.49
N ILE A 111 -15.99 -6.47 -0.37
CA ILE A 111 -16.12 -7.66 0.49
C ILE A 111 -17.51 -8.27 0.34
N THR A 112 -18.55 -7.47 0.56
CA THR A 112 -19.95 -7.89 0.50
C THR A 112 -20.88 -6.71 0.34
N GLU A 113 -22.18 -6.93 0.34
CA GLU A 113 -23.21 -5.90 0.39
C GLU A 113 -24.00 -6.02 1.69
N ASP A 114 -24.39 -4.92 2.29
CA ASP A 114 -25.24 -4.90 3.47
C ASP A 114 -26.73 -4.84 3.13
N ARG A 115 -27.58 -5.02 4.15
CA ARG A 115 -29.04 -4.98 3.99
C ARG A 115 -29.63 -3.65 3.52
N TYR A 116 -28.82 -2.61 3.47
CA TYR A 116 -29.20 -1.27 3.02
C TYR A 116 -28.73 -0.98 1.58
N GLY A 117 -28.14 -1.97 0.91
CA GLY A 117 -27.59 -1.86 -0.43
C GLY A 117 -26.30 -1.04 -0.49
N ARG A 118 -25.52 -1.02 0.61
CA ARG A 118 -24.19 -0.42 0.61
C ARG A 118 -23.14 -1.49 0.36
N THR A 119 -22.17 -1.21 -0.47
CA THR A 119 -20.98 -2.04 -0.63
C THR A 119 -20.09 -1.94 0.61
N ILE A 120 -19.87 -3.04 1.30
CA ILE A 120 -18.85 -3.14 2.36
C ILE A 120 -17.51 -3.35 1.70
N ALA A 121 -16.58 -2.42 1.89
CA ALA A 121 -15.29 -2.47 1.19
C ALA A 121 -14.16 -1.85 2.01
N GLU A 122 -12.93 -2.26 1.68
CA GLU A 122 -11.73 -1.52 2.03
C GLU A 122 -11.34 -0.57 0.91
N LEU A 123 -10.87 0.61 1.30
CA LEU A 123 -10.34 1.61 0.39
C LEU A 123 -8.86 1.84 0.66
N SER A 124 -8.09 2.06 -0.41
CA SER A 124 -6.67 2.45 -0.31
C SER A 124 -6.35 3.62 -1.21
N LYS A 125 -5.52 4.54 -0.71
CA LYS A 125 -4.96 5.66 -1.49
C LYS A 125 -3.45 5.47 -1.62
N GLY A 126 -3.01 4.98 -2.78
CA GLY A 126 -1.65 4.46 -2.93
C GLY A 126 -1.40 3.29 -1.97
N PRO A 127 -0.32 3.29 -1.19
CA PRO A 127 -0.01 2.21 -0.25
C PRO A 127 -0.80 2.28 1.06
N MET A 128 -1.53 3.36 1.32
CA MET A 128 -2.22 3.60 2.59
C MET A 128 -3.60 2.96 2.60
N ASN A 129 -3.87 2.05 3.54
CA ASN A 129 -5.22 1.59 3.87
C ASN A 129 -5.94 2.70 4.64
N ILE A 130 -7.09 3.14 4.13
CA ILE A 130 -7.84 4.28 4.69
C ILE A 130 -8.40 3.95 6.08
N GLN A 131 -8.92 2.76 6.27
CA GLN A 131 -9.54 2.34 7.53
C GLN A 131 -8.50 2.22 8.64
N GLU A 132 -7.39 1.53 8.37
CA GLU A 132 -6.26 1.43 9.29
C GLU A 132 -5.78 2.82 9.72
N HIS A 133 -5.59 3.71 8.75
CA HIS A 133 -5.20 5.09 9.01
C HIS A 133 -6.19 5.84 9.92
N LEU A 134 -7.51 5.67 9.71
CA LEU A 134 -8.52 6.30 10.57
C LEU A 134 -8.46 5.77 12.02
N VAL A 135 -8.19 4.48 12.18
CA VAL A 135 -8.03 3.86 13.51
C VAL A 135 -6.75 4.36 14.19
N GLU A 136 -5.62 4.40 13.48
CA GLU A 136 -4.34 4.96 13.98
C GLU A 136 -4.47 6.41 14.45
N LYS A 137 -5.32 7.20 13.76
CA LYS A 137 -5.61 8.59 14.13
C LYS A 137 -6.61 8.74 15.27
N GLY A 138 -7.19 7.64 15.76
CA GLY A 138 -8.23 7.67 16.79
C GLY A 138 -9.55 8.27 16.32
N ILE A 139 -9.78 8.35 15.01
CA ILE A 139 -11.01 8.87 14.37
C ILE A 139 -12.06 7.78 14.31
N ALA A 140 -11.63 6.55 14.09
CA ALA A 140 -12.46 5.36 14.07
C ALA A 140 -11.97 4.34 15.12
N SER A 141 -12.85 3.42 15.51
CA SER A 141 -12.50 2.22 16.27
C SER A 141 -12.65 0.98 15.39
N ILE A 142 -11.93 -0.10 15.73
CA ILE A 142 -12.16 -1.39 15.09
C ILE A 142 -13.56 -1.90 15.46
N TYR A 143 -14.32 -2.32 14.44
CA TYR A 143 -15.60 -2.95 14.65
C TYR A 143 -15.43 -4.45 14.81
N GLU A 144 -15.20 -4.89 16.06
CA GLU A 144 -14.82 -6.25 16.45
C GLU A 144 -15.65 -7.37 15.78
N ARG A 145 -16.95 -7.14 15.61
CA ARG A 145 -17.87 -8.12 15.01
C ARG A 145 -17.44 -8.53 13.58
N TYR A 146 -16.77 -7.66 12.85
CA TYR A 146 -16.40 -7.85 11.45
C TYR A 146 -14.89 -7.71 11.21
N SER A 147 -14.09 -7.59 12.27
CA SER A 147 -12.63 -7.40 12.18
C SER A 147 -11.95 -8.49 11.36
N SER A 148 -12.43 -9.76 11.42
CA SER A 148 -11.88 -10.87 10.66
C SER A 148 -11.96 -10.73 9.14
N GLN A 149 -12.69 -9.74 8.62
CA GLN A 149 -12.78 -9.46 7.18
C GLN A 149 -11.61 -8.61 6.65
N CYS A 150 -10.84 -8.01 7.54
CA CYS A 150 -9.72 -7.12 7.23
C CYS A 150 -8.44 -7.61 7.92
N GLU A 151 -7.42 -7.95 7.15
CA GLU A 151 -6.18 -8.53 7.70
C GLU A 151 -5.49 -7.59 8.71
N TRP A 152 -5.44 -6.30 8.42
CA TRP A 152 -4.81 -5.28 9.27
C TRP A 152 -5.47 -5.13 10.66
N SER A 153 -6.75 -5.45 10.80
CA SER A 153 -7.49 -5.27 12.06
C SER A 153 -7.39 -6.47 13.01
N MET A 154 -6.65 -7.51 12.63
CA MET A 154 -6.43 -8.72 13.43
C MET A 154 -5.09 -8.73 14.18
N ASN A 155 -4.28 -7.69 14.05
CA ASN A 155 -2.94 -7.57 14.66
C ASN A 155 -2.96 -6.78 15.96
#